data_6d7a960d823d3804f20bed84e41edd24
#
_entry.id   6d7a960d823d3804f20bed84e41edd24
#
_cell.length_a   1.000
_cell.length_b   1.000
_cell.length_c   1.000
_cell.angle_alpha   90.00
_cell.angle_beta   90.00
_cell.angle_gamma   90.00
#
_symmetry.space_group_name_H-M   'P 1'
#
loop_
_entity.id
_entity.type
_entity.pdbx_description
1 polymer ?
#
loop_
_entity_poly.entity_id
_entity_poly.type
_entity_poly.pdbx_seq_one_letter_code
_entity_poly.pdbx_strand_id
1 'polypeptide(L)'
;SKYYIPSGRCIQQLDYSHRNADGSVSAVPDSLTSVFHTVSGRPVRDGGGIRPDFEMEEKKTPTMLFYLVNDFALFDFVTDWVRAHPTIAPAKDFVLSDADYDAFKKRLKEANFTYDRQSEKALKSLKEVAEHEGYLAEDSATFAALEARLKPNLDRDLVRYKDDIKKIIAAEIVKRYYYQEGEMIENLKGDKTLAKALEVLADRELYRKTLSGPEEKK
;
A
#
# COMPACT_ATOMS: atom_id res chain seq x y z
N SER A 1 19.50 18.46 2.81
CA SER A 1 20.60 17.87 3.61
C SER A 1 20.77 16.42 3.26
N LYS A 2 22.00 15.92 3.30
CA LYS A 2 22.32 14.48 3.19
C LYS A 2 22.68 13.94 4.57
N TYR A 3 22.24 12.71 4.86
CA TYR A 3 22.50 12.06 6.16
C TYR A 3 23.58 11.00 6.01
N TYR A 4 24.66 11.17 6.75
CA TYR A 4 25.80 10.26 6.76
C TYR A 4 25.94 9.61 8.14
N ILE A 5 26.20 8.31 8.16
CA ILE A 5 26.55 7.58 9.38
C ILE A 5 28.09 7.65 9.60
N PRO A 6 28.62 7.24 10.78
CA PRO A 6 30.05 7.37 11.10
C PRO A 6 31.00 6.74 10.09
N SER A 7 30.56 5.70 9.35
CA SER A 7 31.38 5.09 8.27
C SER A 7 31.46 5.95 6.99
N GLY A 8 30.80 7.11 6.94
CA GLY A 8 30.69 7.94 5.72
C GLY A 8 29.59 7.47 4.75
N ARG A 9 28.86 6.39 5.05
CA ARG A 9 27.73 5.92 4.21
C ARG A 9 26.58 6.90 4.28
N CYS A 10 26.05 7.31 3.13
CA CYS A 10 24.81 8.07 3.03
C CYS A 10 23.60 7.11 3.08
N ILE A 11 22.67 7.34 4.00
CA ILE A 11 21.46 6.51 4.17
C ILE A 11 20.24 7.09 3.46
N GLN A 12 20.41 8.14 2.68
CA GLN A 12 19.33 8.78 1.95
C GLN A 12 18.93 7.97 0.72
N GLN A 13 17.64 7.75 0.52
CA GLN A 13 17.11 6.98 -0.60
C GLN A 13 16.96 7.81 -1.87
N LEU A 14 16.47 9.04 -1.76
CA LEU A 14 16.16 9.90 -2.89
C LEU A 14 17.27 10.89 -3.17
N ASP A 15 17.61 11.09 -4.44
CA ASP A 15 18.56 12.11 -4.86
C ASP A 15 17.87 13.44 -5.15
N TYR A 16 17.81 14.30 -4.14
CA TYR A 16 17.26 15.64 -4.27
C TYR A 16 18.15 16.62 -5.06
N SER A 17 19.36 16.21 -5.43
CA SER A 17 20.28 17.02 -6.24
C SER A 17 19.89 17.03 -7.71
N HIS A 18 19.20 15.99 -8.17
CA HIS A 18 18.74 15.83 -9.53
C HIS A 18 17.20 15.66 -9.52
N ARG A 19 16.52 16.47 -10.30
CA ARG A 19 15.07 16.39 -10.48
C ARG A 19 14.76 15.96 -11.90
N ASN A 20 13.73 15.13 -12.04
CA ASN A 20 13.15 14.77 -13.33
C ASN A 20 12.46 15.99 -13.94
N ALA A 21 12.14 15.92 -15.23
CA ALA A 21 11.44 17.00 -15.94
C ALA A 21 10.06 17.34 -15.36
N ASP A 22 9.41 16.38 -14.70
CA ASP A 22 8.14 16.53 -13.98
C ASP A 22 8.29 17.07 -12.53
N GLY A 23 9.51 17.37 -12.10
CA GLY A 23 9.84 17.85 -10.75
C GLY A 23 9.98 16.75 -9.70
N SER A 24 9.71 15.50 -10.04
CA SER A 24 9.91 14.34 -9.15
C SER A 24 11.39 14.09 -8.89
N VAL A 25 11.70 13.31 -7.86
CA VAL A 25 13.05 12.86 -7.53
C VAL A 25 13.15 11.34 -7.61
N SER A 26 14.24 10.85 -8.15
CA SER A 26 14.49 9.42 -8.29
C SER A 26 15.43 8.91 -7.19
N ALA A 27 15.41 7.59 -6.97
CA ALA A 27 16.45 6.93 -6.20
C ALA A 27 17.78 6.99 -6.97
N VAL A 28 18.90 6.97 -6.24
CA VAL A 28 20.23 6.84 -6.86
C VAL A 28 20.32 5.47 -7.53
N PRO A 29 20.66 5.38 -8.82
CA PRO A 29 20.85 4.09 -9.49
C PRO A 29 21.96 3.25 -8.81
N ASP A 30 21.76 1.95 -8.74
CA ASP A 30 22.74 1.01 -8.11
C ASP A 30 24.14 1.15 -8.69
N SER A 31 24.28 1.51 -9.99
CA SER A 31 25.55 1.75 -10.65
C SER A 31 26.32 2.96 -10.12
N LEU A 32 25.66 3.89 -9.46
CA LEU A 32 26.24 5.09 -8.85
C LEU A 32 26.41 4.97 -7.34
N THR A 33 26.15 3.80 -6.76
CA THR A 33 26.29 3.56 -5.32
C THR A 33 27.65 2.99 -4.98
N SER A 34 28.16 3.33 -3.79
CA SER A 34 29.43 2.82 -3.24
C SER A 34 29.16 1.70 -2.22
N VAL A 35 30.12 0.77 -2.12
CA VAL A 35 30.06 -0.31 -1.14
C VAL A 35 30.78 0.13 0.13
N PHE A 36 30.09 -0.03 1.26
CA PHE A 36 30.58 0.15 2.62
C PHE A 36 30.51 -1.18 3.36
N HIS A 37 31.13 -1.27 4.53
CA HIS A 37 31.07 -2.46 5.36
C HIS A 37 30.59 -2.11 6.76
N THR A 38 29.78 -2.99 7.33
CA THR A 38 29.41 -2.91 8.75
C THR A 38 30.60 -3.26 9.64
N VAL A 39 30.46 -3.07 10.96
CA VAL A 39 31.51 -3.48 11.92
C VAL A 39 31.82 -4.98 11.85
N SER A 40 30.83 -5.81 11.47
CA SER A 40 30.99 -7.25 11.26
C SER A 40 31.51 -7.62 9.86
N GLY A 41 31.94 -6.66 9.04
CA GLY A 41 32.48 -6.90 7.70
C GLY A 41 31.40 -7.14 6.61
N ARG A 42 30.13 -7.07 6.93
CA ARG A 42 29.05 -7.27 5.96
C ARG A 42 29.02 -6.10 4.96
N PRO A 43 28.99 -6.39 3.62
CA PRO A 43 28.89 -5.34 2.62
C PRO A 43 27.50 -4.73 2.61
N VAL A 44 27.44 -3.40 2.53
CA VAL A 44 26.21 -2.61 2.41
C VAL A 44 26.45 -1.47 1.42
N ARG A 45 25.40 -0.97 0.76
CA ARG A 45 25.52 0.11 -0.22
C ARG A 45 24.94 1.41 0.31
N ASP A 46 25.42 2.52 -0.22
CA ASP A 46 24.80 3.84 -0.07
C ASP A 46 23.80 4.13 -1.21
N GLY A 47 23.15 5.32 -1.18
CA GLY A 47 22.35 5.85 -2.29
C GLY A 47 20.97 5.22 -2.48
N GLY A 48 20.68 4.09 -1.86
CA GLY A 48 19.38 3.41 -1.94
C GLY A 48 18.63 3.34 -0.61
N GLY A 49 18.98 4.19 0.35
CA GLY A 49 18.44 4.10 1.71
C GLY A 49 19.06 2.94 2.50
N ILE A 50 18.29 2.42 3.44
CA ILE A 50 18.64 1.19 4.17
C ILE A 50 17.85 0.05 3.53
N ARG A 51 18.52 -0.76 2.73
CA ARG A 51 17.88 -1.89 2.05
C ARG A 51 17.54 -2.98 3.08
N PRO A 52 16.31 -3.48 3.12
CA PRO A 52 15.94 -4.59 4.00
C PRO A 52 16.60 -5.89 3.55
N ASP A 53 16.91 -6.77 4.50
CA ASP A 53 17.49 -8.10 4.23
C ASP A 53 16.43 -9.07 3.68
N PHE A 54 15.17 -8.88 4.05
CA PHE A 54 14.03 -9.63 3.57
C PHE A 54 13.07 -8.65 2.90
N GLU A 55 13.07 -8.65 1.58
CA GLU A 55 12.16 -7.81 0.80
C GLU A 55 10.76 -8.42 0.82
N MET A 56 9.77 -7.60 1.16
CA MET A 56 8.37 -7.98 1.14
C MET A 56 7.68 -7.30 -0.05
N GLU A 57 6.79 -8.03 -0.72
CA GLU A 57 5.98 -7.44 -1.77
C GLU A 57 5.05 -6.36 -1.19
N GLU A 58 5.17 -5.14 -1.69
CA GLU A 58 4.26 -4.06 -1.35
C GLU A 58 2.88 -4.32 -1.96
N LYS A 59 1.88 -4.44 -1.10
CA LYS A 59 0.50 -4.51 -1.56
C LYS A 59 0.05 -3.11 -1.99
N LYS A 60 -0.18 -2.94 -3.29
CA LYS A 60 -0.72 -1.67 -3.82
C LYS A 60 -2.12 -1.44 -3.28
N THR A 61 -2.33 -0.32 -2.62
CA THR A 61 -3.64 0.11 -2.12
C THR A 61 -4.55 0.46 -3.29
N PRO A 62 -5.73 -0.16 -3.42
CA PRO A 62 -6.68 0.19 -4.46
C PRO A 62 -7.15 1.64 -4.35
N THR A 63 -7.22 2.35 -5.47
CA THR A 63 -7.66 3.75 -5.52
C THR A 63 -9.04 3.95 -4.90
N MET A 64 -9.94 2.98 -5.02
CA MET A 64 -11.25 2.99 -4.38
C MET A 64 -11.19 3.22 -2.87
N LEU A 65 -10.22 2.62 -2.15
CA LEU A 65 -10.07 2.80 -0.71
C LEU A 65 -9.79 4.26 -0.34
N PHE A 66 -8.97 4.93 -1.16
CA PHE A 66 -8.70 6.36 -0.99
C PHE A 66 -10.00 7.17 -1.04
N TYR A 67 -10.87 6.92 -2.02
CA TYR A 67 -12.15 7.62 -2.12
C TYR A 67 -13.11 7.27 -0.96
N LEU A 68 -13.18 6.00 -0.52
CA LEU A 68 -13.99 5.61 0.64
C LEU A 68 -13.65 6.39 1.91
N VAL A 69 -12.36 6.72 2.09
CA VAL A 69 -11.89 7.51 3.23
C VAL A 69 -12.14 9.00 3.02
N ASN A 70 -11.78 9.55 1.85
CA ASN A 70 -11.79 11.00 1.61
C ASN A 70 -13.20 11.57 1.39
N ASP A 71 -14.12 10.78 0.83
CA ASP A 71 -15.51 11.21 0.60
C ASP A 71 -16.41 10.96 1.83
N PHE A 72 -15.81 10.69 3.00
CA PHE A 72 -16.49 10.44 4.27
C PHE A 72 -17.46 9.24 4.27
N ALA A 73 -17.55 8.46 3.21
CA ALA A 73 -18.46 7.32 3.15
C ALA A 73 -18.17 6.27 4.25
N LEU A 74 -16.88 6.03 4.51
CA LEU A 74 -16.42 5.19 5.61
C LEU A 74 -16.77 5.82 6.98
N PHE A 75 -16.45 7.10 7.16
CA PHE A 75 -16.67 7.82 8.42
C PHE A 75 -18.15 7.81 8.83
N ASP A 76 -19.03 8.11 7.89
CA ASP A 76 -20.47 8.16 8.13
C ASP A 76 -21.05 6.79 8.48
N PHE A 77 -20.63 5.75 7.74
CA PHE A 77 -21.03 4.37 8.06
C PHE A 77 -20.60 3.96 9.47
N VAL A 78 -19.32 4.17 9.79
CA VAL A 78 -18.77 3.80 11.10
C VAL A 78 -19.44 4.60 12.22
N THR A 79 -19.75 5.88 12.00
CA THR A 79 -20.45 6.70 12.99
C THR A 79 -21.83 6.15 13.32
N ASP A 80 -22.61 5.77 12.31
CA ASP A 80 -23.94 5.20 12.53
C ASP A 80 -23.87 3.79 13.13
N TRP A 81 -22.89 2.99 12.70
CA TRP A 81 -22.63 1.66 13.24
C TRP A 81 -22.29 1.72 14.74
N VAL A 82 -21.39 2.61 15.15
CA VAL A 82 -20.99 2.81 16.56
C VAL A 82 -22.16 3.26 17.42
N ARG A 83 -23.04 4.12 16.90
CA ARG A 83 -24.26 4.53 17.62
C ARG A 83 -25.18 3.36 17.92
N ALA A 84 -25.25 2.39 17.02
CA ALA A 84 -26.08 1.20 17.17
C ALA A 84 -25.45 0.11 18.06
N HIS A 85 -24.14 0.18 18.33
CA HIS A 85 -23.39 -0.83 19.06
C HIS A 85 -22.66 -0.21 20.26
N PRO A 86 -23.26 -0.12 21.44
CA PRO A 86 -22.66 0.52 22.62
C PRO A 86 -21.34 -0.11 23.07
N THR A 87 -21.11 -1.37 22.74
CA THR A 87 -19.89 -2.13 23.10
C THR A 87 -19.49 -3.04 21.95
N ILE A 88 -18.19 -3.37 21.88
CA ILE A 88 -17.64 -4.35 20.95
C ILE A 88 -16.72 -5.34 21.66
N ALA A 89 -16.34 -6.41 21.00
CA ALA A 89 -15.30 -7.32 21.47
C ALA A 89 -13.95 -6.58 21.64
N PRO A 90 -13.03 -7.06 22.48
CA PRO A 90 -11.68 -6.52 22.59
C PRO A 90 -11.03 -6.37 21.21
N ALA A 91 -10.19 -5.35 21.03
CA ALA A 91 -9.56 -5.01 19.74
C ALA A 91 -8.92 -6.22 19.04
N LYS A 92 -8.23 -7.09 19.80
CA LYS A 92 -7.60 -8.30 19.26
C LYS A 92 -8.59 -9.33 18.72
N ASP A 93 -9.81 -9.38 19.25
CA ASP A 93 -10.83 -10.38 18.96
C ASP A 93 -11.95 -9.83 18.04
N PHE A 94 -11.98 -8.53 17.81
CA PHE A 94 -13.00 -7.90 16.96
C PHE A 94 -12.88 -8.38 15.52
N VAL A 95 -14.01 -8.73 14.93
CA VAL A 95 -14.14 -9.11 13.52
C VAL A 95 -15.40 -8.47 12.95
N LEU A 96 -15.24 -7.68 11.90
CA LEU A 96 -16.38 -7.13 11.17
C LEU A 96 -17.16 -8.26 10.49
N SER A 97 -18.46 -8.38 10.78
CA SER A 97 -19.29 -9.43 10.20
C SER A 97 -19.52 -9.23 8.69
N ASP A 98 -19.93 -10.27 7.99
CA ASP A 98 -20.35 -10.13 6.59
C ASP A 98 -21.67 -9.37 6.46
N ALA A 99 -22.55 -9.45 7.46
CA ALA A 99 -23.77 -8.67 7.50
C ALA A 99 -23.51 -7.15 7.60
N ASP A 100 -22.52 -6.74 8.42
CA ASP A 100 -22.10 -5.34 8.51
C ASP A 100 -21.48 -4.87 7.20
N TYR A 101 -20.68 -5.73 6.55
CA TYR A 101 -20.12 -5.42 5.24
C TYR A 101 -21.21 -5.27 4.17
N ASP A 102 -22.25 -6.10 4.20
CA ASP A 102 -23.40 -5.99 3.29
C ASP A 102 -24.19 -4.70 3.53
N ALA A 103 -24.35 -4.29 4.79
CA ALA A 103 -24.95 -3.01 5.14
C ALA A 103 -24.13 -1.83 4.61
N PHE A 104 -22.79 -1.90 4.69
CA PHE A 104 -21.90 -0.91 4.10
C PHE A 104 -22.05 -0.81 2.58
N LYS A 105 -22.06 -1.96 1.88
CA LYS A 105 -22.28 -2.00 0.42
C LYS A 105 -23.61 -1.35 0.02
N LYS A 106 -24.67 -1.66 0.77
CA LYS A 106 -26.00 -1.07 0.54
C LYS A 106 -25.94 0.45 0.66
N ARG A 107 -25.34 0.97 1.74
CA ARG A 107 -25.16 2.41 1.95
C ARG A 107 -24.42 3.09 0.81
N LEU A 108 -23.32 2.51 0.32
CA LEU A 108 -22.58 3.06 -0.81
C LEU A 108 -23.42 3.17 -2.08
N LYS A 109 -24.26 2.18 -2.34
CA LYS A 109 -25.19 2.20 -3.48
C LYS A 109 -26.25 3.30 -3.35
N GLU A 110 -26.87 3.42 -2.17
CA GLU A 110 -27.86 4.44 -1.87
C GLU A 110 -27.29 5.86 -1.96
N ALA A 111 -26.02 6.04 -1.58
CA ALA A 111 -25.29 7.29 -1.70
C ALA A 111 -24.78 7.57 -3.14
N ASN A 112 -25.01 6.67 -4.10
CA ASN A 112 -24.46 6.77 -5.46
C ASN A 112 -22.93 6.99 -5.45
N PHE A 113 -22.20 6.28 -4.57
CA PHE A 113 -20.77 6.40 -4.43
C PHE A 113 -20.04 6.12 -5.75
N THR A 114 -19.16 7.02 -6.14
CA THR A 114 -18.34 6.93 -7.35
C THR A 114 -16.87 7.15 -7.02
N TYR A 115 -15.99 6.69 -7.87
CA TYR A 115 -14.55 6.87 -7.72
C TYR A 115 -13.87 6.79 -9.09
N ASP A 116 -12.79 7.53 -9.25
CA ASP A 116 -11.98 7.53 -10.46
C ASP A 116 -11.00 6.36 -10.49
N ARG A 117 -10.68 5.90 -11.70
CA ARG A 117 -9.60 4.96 -11.94
C ARG A 117 -8.50 5.59 -12.77
N GLN A 118 -7.26 5.39 -12.36
CA GLN A 118 -6.11 5.83 -13.13
C GLN A 118 -6.05 5.16 -14.52
N SER A 119 -6.48 3.89 -14.60
CA SER A 119 -6.57 3.17 -15.88
C SER A 119 -7.60 3.78 -16.83
N GLU A 120 -8.69 4.33 -16.33
CA GLU A 120 -9.70 5.03 -17.15
C GLU A 120 -9.14 6.36 -17.68
N LYS A 121 -8.46 7.12 -16.82
CA LYS A 121 -7.78 8.37 -17.22
C LYS A 121 -6.68 8.10 -18.25
N ALA A 122 -5.86 7.07 -18.02
CA ALA A 122 -4.81 6.68 -18.96
C ALA A 122 -5.39 6.22 -20.32
N LEU A 123 -6.52 5.48 -20.31
CA LEU A 123 -7.19 5.09 -21.55
C LEU A 123 -7.75 6.30 -22.29
N LYS A 124 -8.31 7.28 -21.58
CA LYS A 124 -8.77 8.52 -22.21
C LYS A 124 -7.63 9.24 -22.92
N SER A 125 -6.51 9.43 -22.25
CA SER A 125 -5.32 10.05 -22.85
C SER A 125 -4.78 9.22 -24.03
N LEU A 126 -4.77 7.89 -23.93
CA LEU A 126 -4.37 7.01 -25.02
C LEU A 126 -5.30 7.16 -26.23
N LYS A 127 -6.62 7.26 -26.03
CA LYS A 127 -7.58 7.49 -27.12
C LYS A 127 -7.35 8.82 -27.81
N GLU A 128 -7.06 9.89 -27.08
CA GLU A 128 -6.73 11.20 -27.63
C GLU A 128 -5.49 11.15 -28.53
N VAL A 129 -4.43 10.44 -28.09
CA VAL A 129 -3.23 10.22 -28.91
C VAL A 129 -3.51 9.35 -30.13
N ALA A 130 -4.21 8.22 -29.94
CA ALA A 130 -4.56 7.32 -31.04
C ALA A 130 -5.47 7.95 -32.08
N GLU A 131 -6.34 8.90 -31.71
CA GLU A 131 -7.15 9.69 -32.61
C GLU A 131 -6.29 10.62 -33.49
N HIS A 132 -5.33 11.30 -32.85
CA HIS A 132 -4.39 12.19 -33.55
C HIS A 132 -3.50 11.41 -34.55
N GLU A 133 -3.13 10.18 -34.19
CA GLU A 133 -2.31 9.29 -35.03
C GLU A 133 -3.11 8.49 -36.06
N GLY A 134 -4.46 8.52 -36.00
CA GLY A 134 -5.37 7.82 -36.92
C GLY A 134 -5.73 6.38 -36.51
N TYR A 135 -5.10 5.79 -35.48
CA TYR A 135 -5.34 4.41 -35.06
C TYR A 135 -6.70 4.19 -34.39
N LEU A 136 -7.28 5.23 -33.80
CA LEU A 136 -8.57 5.10 -33.10
C LEU A 136 -9.71 4.70 -34.06
N ALA A 137 -9.69 5.17 -35.28
CA ALA A 137 -10.69 4.84 -36.29
C ALA A 137 -10.56 3.38 -36.78
N GLU A 138 -9.32 2.91 -36.92
CA GLU A 138 -9.03 1.55 -37.38
C GLU A 138 -9.41 0.48 -36.36
N ASP A 139 -9.18 0.74 -35.06
CA ASP A 139 -9.37 -0.21 -33.95
C ASP A 139 -10.46 0.22 -32.94
N SER A 140 -11.46 0.96 -33.39
CA SER A 140 -12.50 1.54 -32.52
C SER A 140 -13.22 0.51 -31.65
N ALA A 141 -13.45 -0.70 -32.13
CA ALA A 141 -14.08 -1.79 -31.38
C ALA A 141 -13.20 -2.27 -30.21
N THR A 142 -11.89 -2.34 -30.40
CA THR A 142 -10.92 -2.73 -29.36
C THR A 142 -10.88 -1.67 -28.25
N PHE A 143 -10.82 -0.39 -28.62
CA PHE A 143 -10.86 0.70 -27.64
C PHE A 143 -12.18 0.72 -26.85
N ALA A 144 -13.33 0.51 -27.51
CA ALA A 144 -14.63 0.44 -26.85
C ALA A 144 -14.73 -0.75 -25.89
N ALA A 145 -14.23 -1.92 -26.28
CA ALA A 145 -14.20 -3.10 -25.41
C ALA A 145 -13.30 -2.89 -24.18
N LEU A 146 -12.14 -2.26 -24.36
CA LEU A 146 -11.24 -1.92 -23.27
C LEU A 146 -11.88 -0.90 -22.34
N GLU A 147 -12.51 0.15 -22.86
CA GLU A 147 -13.24 1.15 -22.07
C GLU A 147 -14.33 0.51 -21.23
N ALA A 148 -15.16 -0.36 -21.81
CA ALA A 148 -16.21 -1.08 -21.08
C ALA A 148 -15.66 -1.93 -19.90
N ARG A 149 -14.47 -2.54 -20.08
CA ARG A 149 -13.81 -3.34 -19.04
C ARG A 149 -13.16 -2.49 -17.95
N LEU A 150 -12.70 -1.29 -18.28
CA LEU A 150 -12.02 -0.39 -17.35
C LEU A 150 -12.98 0.54 -16.61
N LYS A 151 -14.24 0.68 -17.06
CA LYS A 151 -15.24 1.47 -16.32
C LYS A 151 -15.35 1.01 -14.87
N PRO A 152 -15.44 1.96 -13.91
CA PRO A 152 -15.73 1.64 -12.53
C PRO A 152 -16.97 0.76 -12.41
N ASN A 153 -16.87 -0.29 -11.64
CA ASN A 153 -17.99 -1.18 -11.33
C ASN A 153 -17.98 -1.45 -9.83
N LEU A 154 -18.84 -0.72 -9.12
CA LEU A 154 -18.89 -0.75 -7.66
C LEU A 154 -19.12 -2.17 -7.13
N ASP A 155 -20.04 -2.95 -7.71
CA ASP A 155 -20.34 -4.31 -7.25
C ASP A 155 -19.14 -5.24 -7.39
N ARG A 156 -18.51 -5.23 -8.55
CA ARG A 156 -17.30 -6.04 -8.81
C ARG A 156 -16.16 -5.65 -7.87
N ASP A 157 -15.95 -4.37 -7.67
CA ASP A 157 -14.82 -3.88 -6.90
C ASP A 157 -15.04 -4.06 -5.39
N LEU A 158 -16.28 -3.97 -4.92
CA LEU A 158 -16.64 -4.34 -3.55
C LEU A 158 -16.42 -5.83 -3.26
N VAL A 159 -16.60 -6.71 -4.25
CA VAL A 159 -16.26 -8.13 -4.10
C VAL A 159 -14.74 -8.32 -4.13
N ARG A 160 -14.07 -7.70 -5.08
CA ARG A 160 -12.62 -7.83 -5.31
C ARG A 160 -11.78 -7.35 -4.12
N TYR A 161 -12.19 -6.25 -3.51
CA TYR A 161 -11.45 -5.58 -2.43
C TYR A 161 -12.11 -5.78 -1.07
N LYS A 162 -12.98 -6.81 -0.92
CA LYS A 162 -13.74 -7.09 0.30
C LYS A 162 -12.86 -7.06 1.55
N ASP A 163 -11.76 -7.81 1.53
CA ASP A 163 -10.90 -7.97 2.70
C ASP A 163 -10.20 -6.66 3.08
N ASP A 164 -9.74 -5.89 2.09
CA ASP A 164 -9.12 -4.60 2.31
C ASP A 164 -10.11 -3.59 2.88
N ILE A 165 -11.34 -3.57 2.34
CA ILE A 165 -12.40 -2.68 2.81
C ILE A 165 -12.84 -3.08 4.23
N LYS A 166 -13.03 -4.37 4.49
CA LYS A 166 -13.35 -4.85 5.85
C LYS A 166 -12.27 -4.47 6.85
N LYS A 167 -11.00 -4.53 6.46
CA LYS A 167 -9.87 -4.14 7.33
C LYS A 167 -9.93 -2.66 7.70
N ILE A 168 -10.16 -1.75 6.74
CA ILE A 168 -10.26 -0.32 7.05
C ILE A 168 -11.50 0.02 7.88
N ILE A 169 -12.64 -0.63 7.63
CA ILE A 169 -13.86 -0.45 8.43
C ILE A 169 -13.60 -0.93 9.88
N ALA A 170 -13.01 -2.11 10.04
CA ALA A 170 -12.71 -2.68 11.36
C ALA A 170 -11.75 -1.78 12.14
N ALA A 171 -10.68 -1.30 11.50
CA ALA A 171 -9.71 -0.39 12.13
C ALA A 171 -10.38 0.90 12.61
N GLU A 172 -11.24 1.50 11.78
CA GLU A 172 -11.95 2.74 12.14
C GLU A 172 -13.00 2.49 13.24
N ILE A 173 -13.70 1.34 13.24
CA ILE A 173 -14.60 0.97 14.35
C ILE A 173 -13.80 0.79 15.63
N VAL A 174 -12.76 -0.05 15.64
CA VAL A 174 -11.97 -0.36 16.82
C VAL A 174 -11.34 0.90 17.41
N LYS A 175 -10.90 1.84 16.56
CA LYS A 175 -10.40 3.16 16.96
C LYS A 175 -11.42 3.97 17.76
N ARG A 176 -12.71 3.87 17.46
CA ARG A 176 -13.78 4.60 18.19
C ARG A 176 -13.97 4.11 19.62
N TYR A 177 -13.63 2.84 19.93
CA TYR A 177 -13.77 2.26 21.27
C TYR A 177 -12.45 2.18 22.04
N TYR A 178 -11.36 1.91 21.33
CA TYR A 178 -10.04 1.62 21.93
C TYR A 178 -8.94 2.59 21.50
N TYR A 179 -9.32 3.71 20.85
CA TYR A 179 -8.40 4.76 20.41
C TYR A 179 -7.28 4.26 19.51
N GLN A 180 -6.13 4.93 19.52
CA GLN A 180 -5.00 4.60 18.65
C GLN A 180 -4.38 3.23 18.97
N GLU A 181 -4.41 2.80 20.22
CA GLU A 181 -3.92 1.48 20.61
C GLU A 181 -4.75 0.37 19.96
N GLY A 182 -6.07 0.51 19.97
CA GLY A 182 -6.96 -0.45 19.31
C GLY A 182 -6.77 -0.47 17.81
N GLU A 183 -6.66 0.69 17.18
CA GLU A 183 -6.37 0.81 15.74
C GLU A 183 -5.05 0.11 15.37
N MET A 184 -4.01 0.28 16.18
CA MET A 184 -2.72 -0.39 15.98
C MET A 184 -2.86 -1.91 16.08
N ILE A 185 -3.53 -2.41 17.12
CA ILE A 185 -3.79 -3.85 17.29
C ILE A 185 -4.53 -4.41 16.06
N GLU A 186 -5.56 -3.73 15.57
CA GLU A 186 -6.31 -4.16 14.39
C GLU A 186 -5.45 -4.15 13.13
N ASN A 187 -4.64 -3.12 12.92
CA ASN A 187 -3.78 -3.01 11.74
C ASN A 187 -2.68 -4.06 11.70
N LEU A 188 -2.21 -4.54 12.85
CA LEU A 188 -1.21 -5.62 12.94
C LEU A 188 -1.79 -7.01 12.63
N LYS A 189 -3.12 -7.17 12.64
CA LYS A 189 -3.74 -8.45 12.25
C LYS A 189 -3.41 -8.78 10.80
N GLY A 190 -2.81 -9.94 10.57
CA GLY A 190 -2.45 -10.40 9.23
C GLY A 190 -1.33 -9.59 8.55
N ASP A 191 -0.57 -8.81 9.31
CA ASP A 191 0.62 -8.12 8.79
C ASP A 191 1.72 -9.13 8.45
N LYS A 192 1.99 -9.28 7.16
CA LYS A 192 2.99 -10.23 6.64
C LYS A 192 4.42 -9.82 7.01
N THR A 193 4.68 -8.51 7.11
CA THR A 193 5.99 -7.99 7.49
C THR A 193 6.29 -8.30 8.94
N LEU A 194 5.30 -8.09 9.84
CA LEU A 194 5.41 -8.47 11.24
C LEU A 194 5.60 -9.99 11.38
N ALA A 195 4.80 -10.79 10.67
CA ALA A 195 4.93 -12.25 10.70
C ALA A 195 6.34 -12.70 10.28
N LYS A 196 6.89 -12.12 9.21
CA LYS A 196 8.25 -12.42 8.76
C LYS A 196 9.31 -11.97 9.77
N ALA A 197 9.14 -10.81 10.37
CA ALA A 197 10.04 -10.32 11.41
C ALA A 197 10.08 -11.26 12.63
N LEU A 198 8.91 -11.73 13.08
CA LEU A 198 8.80 -12.70 14.18
C LEU A 198 9.45 -14.05 13.83
N GLU A 199 9.26 -14.54 12.61
CA GLU A 199 9.92 -15.75 12.10
C GLU A 199 11.44 -15.62 12.18
N VAL A 200 11.99 -14.54 11.64
CA VAL A 200 13.45 -14.29 11.64
C VAL A 200 14.01 -14.13 13.06
N LEU A 201 13.27 -13.46 13.94
CA LEU A 201 13.70 -13.28 15.34
C LEU A 201 13.64 -14.59 16.15
N ALA A 202 12.72 -15.50 15.81
CA ALA A 202 12.62 -16.81 16.44
C ALA A 202 13.77 -17.75 16.02
N ASP A 203 14.26 -17.60 14.79
CA ASP A 203 15.41 -18.35 14.26
C ASP A 203 16.71 -17.59 14.55
N ARG A 204 17.34 -17.90 15.68
CA ARG A 204 18.60 -17.27 16.10
C ARG A 204 19.77 -17.50 15.16
N GLU A 205 19.78 -18.61 14.46
CA GLU A 205 20.85 -18.94 13.50
C GLU A 205 20.69 -18.09 12.24
N LEU A 206 19.48 -18.04 11.68
CA LEU A 206 19.13 -17.19 10.54
C LEU A 206 19.41 -15.71 10.87
N TYR A 207 19.00 -15.24 12.04
CA TYR A 207 19.25 -13.87 12.49
C TYR A 207 20.72 -13.53 12.54
N ARG A 208 21.54 -14.39 13.16
CA ARG A 208 23.00 -14.19 13.23
C ARG A 208 23.64 -14.24 11.84
N LYS A 209 23.28 -15.22 11.01
CA LYS A 209 23.78 -15.36 9.64
C LYS A 209 23.45 -14.11 8.80
N THR A 210 22.26 -13.56 8.94
CA THR A 210 21.84 -12.34 8.23
C THR A 210 22.69 -11.13 8.63
N LEU A 211 23.08 -11.01 9.89
CA LEU A 211 23.89 -9.89 10.39
C LEU A 211 25.39 -10.09 10.28
N SER A 212 25.85 -11.33 10.11
CA SER A 212 27.28 -11.60 9.92
C SER A 212 27.74 -11.16 8.54
N GLY A 213 29.02 -10.80 8.41
CA GLY A 213 29.67 -10.64 7.13
C GLY A 213 29.82 -11.97 6.38
N PRO A 214 30.31 -11.95 5.14
CA PRO A 214 30.64 -13.18 4.42
C PRO A 214 31.66 -14.00 5.25
N GLU A 215 31.41 -15.31 5.35
CA GLU A 215 32.39 -16.20 5.99
C GLU A 215 33.73 -16.05 5.29
N GLU A 216 34.77 -15.67 6.03
CA GLU A 216 36.13 -15.75 5.51
C GLU A 216 36.39 -17.22 5.14
N LYS A 217 36.52 -17.47 3.84
CA LYS A 217 37.05 -18.77 3.37
C LYS A 217 38.48 -18.88 3.88
N LYS A 218 38.66 -19.67 4.94
CA LYS A 218 39.97 -20.10 5.40
C LYS A 218 40.63 -20.99 4.35
#